data_557002ee85e6806f4e288367b9b7760e
#
_entry.id   557002ee85e6806f4e288367b9b7760e
#
_cell.length_a   1.000
_cell.length_b   1.000
_cell.length_c   1.000
_cell.angle_alpha   90.00
_cell.angle_beta   90.00
_cell.angle_gamma   90.00
#
_symmetry.space_group_name_H-M   'P 1'
#
loop_
_entity.id
_entity.type
_entity.pdbx_description
1 polymer ?
#
loop_
_entity_poly.entity_id
_entity_poly.type
_entity_poly.pdbx_seq_one_letter_code
_entity_poly.pdbx_strand_id
1 'polypeptide(L)'
;EEAFPPCYRVIPNLPTLTVHGWLNALTAERLNEKCSRIDALLARTEGDWERTCFITMARNFGFGVNSEAFETWALNMPLSAAGKHRDDIFQVEALFFGQAGLLNDEMVKEERRDAYFLKLQKEYRFLKHKFSLTPMNPKLWRFLRLRPQNFPHIRLAQMVELYHSRRMDFSRLINAKTEGELRGLLNAKVTPYWEGHYTFGGESTAHAKFLREESVTLLLINTVAPLLFAYGRHHFDEDRCEAALDLLEHLKPEQNFITRSWAKAGIKAENAADSQALICLKKNYCDTKDCLRCRFGAEYLRQR
;
A
#
# COMPACT_ATOMS: atom_id res chain seq x y z
N GLU A 1 -23.20 -5.05 18.92
CA GLU A 1 -22.84 -6.47 18.67
C GLU A 1 -22.90 -6.70 17.16
N GLU A 2 -21.74 -6.82 16.49
CA GLU A 2 -21.74 -7.27 15.12
C GLU A 2 -22.12 -8.75 15.10
N ALA A 3 -23.31 -9.02 14.61
CA ALA A 3 -23.78 -10.39 14.45
C ALA A 3 -22.90 -11.12 13.41
N PHE A 4 -22.22 -12.17 13.85
CA PHE A 4 -21.52 -13.07 12.93
C PHE A 4 -22.50 -13.63 11.90
N PRO A 5 -22.05 -13.88 10.65
CA PRO A 5 -22.90 -14.56 9.68
C PRO A 5 -23.29 -15.93 10.25
N PRO A 6 -24.55 -16.39 10.05
CA PRO A 6 -25.07 -17.61 10.70
C PRO A 6 -24.24 -18.85 10.44
N CYS A 7 -23.52 -18.91 9.31
CA CYS A 7 -22.67 -20.03 8.92
C CYS A 7 -21.47 -20.25 9.88
N TYR A 8 -21.11 -19.28 10.74
CA TYR A 8 -19.99 -19.48 11.67
C TYR A 8 -20.14 -20.71 12.56
N ARG A 9 -21.40 -21.13 12.85
CA ARG A 9 -21.70 -22.29 13.70
C ARG A 9 -21.37 -23.62 13.05
N VAL A 10 -21.38 -23.70 11.73
CA VAL A 10 -21.11 -24.95 10.98
C VAL A 10 -19.65 -25.07 10.56
N ILE A 11 -18.96 -23.95 10.36
CA ILE A 11 -17.57 -23.93 9.88
C ILE A 11 -16.61 -24.79 10.71
N PRO A 12 -16.62 -24.78 12.07
CA PRO A 12 -15.74 -25.61 12.86
C PRO A 12 -15.95 -27.12 12.66
N ASN A 13 -17.10 -27.53 12.16
CA ASN A 13 -17.47 -28.92 11.92
C ASN A 13 -17.23 -29.36 10.47
N LEU A 14 -16.77 -28.46 9.60
CA LEU A 14 -16.48 -28.80 8.21
C LEU A 14 -15.14 -29.53 8.09
N PRO A 15 -15.01 -30.46 7.13
CA PRO A 15 -13.72 -31.08 6.85
C PRO A 15 -12.66 -30.03 6.54
N THR A 16 -11.46 -30.19 7.10
CA THR A 16 -10.32 -29.26 6.89
C THR A 16 -10.07 -29.00 5.40
N LEU A 17 -10.13 -30.06 4.57
CA LEU A 17 -9.97 -29.91 3.12
C LEU A 17 -11.00 -28.98 2.49
N THR A 18 -12.26 -29.01 2.96
CA THR A 18 -13.32 -28.10 2.48
C THR A 18 -13.02 -26.65 2.83
N VAL A 19 -12.56 -26.43 4.08
CA VAL A 19 -12.21 -25.08 4.55
C VAL A 19 -11.01 -24.52 3.76
N HIS A 20 -9.90 -25.28 3.71
CA HIS A 20 -8.70 -24.85 2.97
C HIS A 20 -8.97 -24.68 1.47
N GLY A 21 -9.71 -25.62 0.83
CA GLY A 21 -10.05 -25.51 -0.58
C GLY A 21 -10.91 -24.26 -0.90
N TRP A 22 -11.72 -23.80 0.07
CA TRP A 22 -12.47 -22.55 -0.11
C TRP A 22 -11.58 -21.31 0.14
N LEU A 23 -10.73 -21.34 1.16
CA LEU A 23 -9.77 -20.24 1.41
C LEU A 23 -8.84 -20.05 0.21
N ASN A 24 -8.31 -21.10 -0.38
CA ASN A 24 -7.46 -21.02 -1.57
C ASN A 24 -8.20 -20.39 -2.77
N ALA A 25 -9.46 -20.77 -3.00
CA ALA A 25 -10.26 -20.16 -4.05
C ALA A 25 -10.50 -18.67 -3.80
N LEU A 26 -10.76 -18.28 -2.56
CA LEU A 26 -10.94 -16.87 -2.16
C LEU A 26 -9.64 -16.07 -2.24
N THR A 27 -8.48 -16.68 -1.95
CA THR A 27 -7.17 -16.05 -2.14
C THR A 27 -6.94 -15.73 -3.61
N ALA A 28 -7.24 -16.69 -4.51
CA ALA A 28 -7.12 -16.47 -5.95
C ALA A 28 -8.07 -15.38 -6.44
N GLU A 29 -9.33 -15.38 -5.97
CA GLU A 29 -10.31 -14.32 -6.29
C GLU A 29 -9.79 -12.95 -5.84
N ARG A 30 -9.30 -12.86 -4.61
CA ARG A 30 -8.75 -11.61 -4.06
C ARG A 30 -7.53 -11.10 -4.82
N LEU A 31 -6.65 -12.02 -5.23
CA LEU A 31 -5.48 -11.67 -6.03
C LEU A 31 -5.90 -11.17 -7.42
N ASN A 32 -6.88 -11.82 -8.04
CA ASN A 32 -7.43 -11.38 -9.32
C ASN A 32 -8.06 -9.97 -9.25
N GLU A 33 -8.78 -9.63 -8.17
CA GLU A 33 -9.30 -8.27 -7.97
C GLU A 33 -8.18 -7.21 -7.94
N LYS A 34 -7.09 -7.53 -7.22
CA LYS A 34 -5.94 -6.63 -7.15
C LYS A 34 -5.24 -6.51 -8.52
N CYS A 35 -5.11 -7.61 -9.24
CA CYS A 35 -4.55 -7.63 -10.60
C CYS A 35 -5.41 -6.82 -11.57
N SER A 36 -6.73 -6.94 -11.52
CA SER A 36 -7.63 -6.14 -12.38
C SER A 36 -7.42 -4.64 -12.18
N ARG A 37 -7.10 -4.21 -10.96
CA ARG A 37 -6.73 -2.82 -10.70
C ARG A 37 -5.38 -2.45 -11.31
N ILE A 38 -4.39 -3.34 -11.23
CA ILE A 38 -3.07 -3.15 -11.85
C ILE A 38 -3.23 -3.08 -13.37
N ASP A 39 -4.04 -3.97 -13.96
CA ASP A 39 -4.34 -4.00 -15.39
C ASP A 39 -4.98 -2.68 -15.85
N ALA A 40 -5.93 -2.15 -15.07
CA ALA A 40 -6.55 -0.85 -15.37
C ALA A 40 -5.55 0.31 -15.28
N LEU A 41 -4.62 0.28 -14.31
CA LEU A 41 -3.54 1.27 -14.22
C LEU A 41 -2.54 1.11 -15.37
N LEU A 42 -2.17 -0.11 -15.73
CA LEU A 42 -1.25 -0.40 -16.83
C LEU A 42 -1.79 0.11 -18.16
N ALA A 43 -3.10 -0.06 -18.39
CA ALA A 43 -3.77 0.51 -19.57
C ALA A 43 -3.72 2.05 -19.58
N ARG A 44 -3.89 2.70 -18.41
CA ARG A 44 -3.80 4.16 -18.26
C ARG A 44 -2.38 4.70 -18.42
N THR A 45 -1.38 3.90 -18.13
CA THR A 45 0.05 4.24 -18.25
C THR A 45 0.67 3.73 -19.54
N GLU A 46 -0.15 3.31 -20.51
CA GLU A 46 0.30 2.85 -21.83
C GLU A 46 1.32 1.70 -21.76
N GLY A 47 1.15 0.81 -20.79
CA GLY A 47 2.02 -0.35 -20.59
C GLY A 47 3.29 -0.08 -19.76
N ASP A 48 3.42 1.11 -19.17
CA ASP A 48 4.56 1.47 -18.33
C ASP A 48 4.46 0.80 -16.95
N TRP A 49 5.17 -0.31 -16.77
CA TRP A 49 5.24 -1.06 -15.52
C TRP A 49 5.91 -0.28 -14.38
N GLU A 50 6.91 0.55 -14.69
CA GLU A 50 7.60 1.37 -13.67
C GLU A 50 6.64 2.40 -13.08
N ARG A 51 5.89 3.10 -13.93
CA ARG A 51 4.87 4.06 -13.52
C ARG A 51 3.71 3.38 -12.80
N THR A 52 3.25 2.23 -13.28
CA THR A 52 2.19 1.44 -12.64
C THR A 52 2.61 0.97 -11.25
N CYS A 53 3.85 0.50 -11.10
CA CYS A 53 4.43 0.13 -9.82
C CYS A 53 4.48 1.32 -8.85
N PHE A 54 4.97 2.48 -9.31
CA PHE A 54 5.03 3.69 -8.50
C PHE A 54 3.65 4.10 -7.97
N ILE A 55 2.62 4.12 -8.84
CA ILE A 55 1.25 4.47 -8.44
C ILE A 55 0.68 3.46 -7.46
N THR A 56 0.87 2.16 -7.71
CA THR A 56 0.40 1.07 -6.85
C THR A 56 1.07 1.13 -5.48
N MET A 57 2.38 1.36 -5.45
CA MET A 57 3.16 1.53 -4.22
C MET A 57 2.65 2.73 -3.42
N ALA A 58 2.53 3.90 -4.06
CA ALA A 58 2.06 5.12 -3.44
C ALA A 58 0.68 4.94 -2.79
N ARG A 59 -0.28 4.37 -3.54
CA ARG A 59 -1.60 4.07 -2.99
C ARG A 59 -1.52 3.27 -1.69
N ASN A 60 -0.70 2.23 -1.68
CA ASN A 60 -0.57 1.34 -0.52
C ASN A 60 0.22 1.98 0.63
N PHE A 61 1.09 2.96 0.38
CA PHE A 61 1.69 3.82 1.41
C PHE A 61 0.67 4.69 2.14
N GLY A 62 -0.51 4.89 1.58
CA GLY A 62 -1.64 5.55 2.25
C GLY A 62 -2.28 4.71 3.36
N PHE A 63 -1.98 3.42 3.46
CA PHE A 63 -2.45 2.46 4.47
C PHE A 63 -3.94 2.62 4.81
N GLY A 64 -4.75 2.70 3.78
CA GLY A 64 -6.21 2.83 3.85
C GLY A 64 -6.69 4.28 3.93
N VAL A 65 -6.37 5.00 4.99
CA VAL A 65 -6.92 6.36 5.24
C VAL A 65 -6.54 7.37 4.17
N ASN A 66 -5.30 7.33 3.69
CA ASN A 66 -4.79 8.24 2.66
C ASN A 66 -4.52 7.55 1.31
N SER A 67 -5.02 6.33 1.09
CA SER A 67 -4.76 5.58 -0.13
C SER A 67 -5.18 6.33 -1.40
N GLU A 68 -6.36 6.95 -1.40
CA GLU A 68 -6.85 7.73 -2.54
C GLU A 68 -6.05 9.03 -2.76
N ALA A 69 -5.66 9.69 -1.67
CA ALA A 69 -4.82 10.89 -1.75
C ALA A 69 -3.44 10.58 -2.34
N PHE A 70 -2.81 9.49 -1.86
CA PHE A 70 -1.53 9.02 -2.41
C PHE A 70 -1.64 8.58 -3.88
N GLU A 71 -2.71 7.90 -4.27
CA GLU A 71 -2.95 7.53 -5.66
C GLU A 71 -3.11 8.76 -6.55
N THR A 72 -3.92 9.74 -6.12
CA THR A 72 -4.11 11.00 -6.83
C THR A 72 -2.80 11.75 -6.97
N TRP A 73 -2.00 11.82 -5.89
CA TRP A 73 -0.67 12.40 -5.92
C TRP A 73 0.24 11.70 -6.93
N ALA A 74 0.31 10.37 -6.88
CA ALA A 74 1.19 9.59 -7.75
C ALA A 74 0.80 9.66 -9.23
N LEU A 75 -0.49 9.72 -9.54
CA LEU A 75 -1.00 9.93 -10.90
C LEU A 75 -0.55 11.28 -11.48
N ASN A 76 -0.45 12.30 -10.62
CA ASN A 76 -0.04 13.65 -10.99
C ASN A 76 1.49 13.87 -10.87
N MET A 77 2.26 12.86 -10.40
CA MET A 77 3.70 12.98 -10.29
C MET A 77 4.38 13.02 -11.66
N PRO A 78 5.20 14.04 -11.91
CA PRO A 78 5.98 14.14 -13.13
C PRO A 78 7.24 13.27 -13.03
N LEU A 79 7.11 11.93 -13.15
CA LEU A 79 8.23 11.00 -12.95
C LEU A 79 9.40 11.27 -13.89
N SER A 80 9.16 11.77 -15.10
CA SER A 80 10.22 12.20 -16.03
C SER A 80 11.03 13.38 -15.50
N ALA A 81 10.38 14.34 -14.83
CA ALA A 81 11.06 15.45 -14.17
C ALA A 81 11.78 14.97 -12.90
N ALA A 82 11.11 14.16 -12.07
CA ALA A 82 11.70 13.58 -10.87
C ALA A 82 12.93 12.72 -11.19
N GLY A 83 12.90 11.96 -12.29
CA GLY A 83 14.03 11.15 -12.75
C GLY A 83 15.28 11.96 -13.09
N LYS A 84 15.10 13.17 -13.64
CA LYS A 84 16.22 14.08 -13.96
C LYS A 84 16.92 14.67 -12.72
N HIS A 85 16.23 14.65 -11.59
CA HIS A 85 16.70 15.20 -10.32
C HIS A 85 16.90 14.12 -9.25
N ARG A 86 16.85 12.83 -9.65
CA ARG A 86 16.84 11.70 -8.74
C ARG A 86 18.08 11.62 -7.84
N ASP A 87 19.23 12.08 -8.32
CA ASP A 87 20.49 12.01 -7.60
C ASP A 87 20.60 13.08 -6.48
N ASP A 88 19.73 14.08 -6.48
CA ASP A 88 19.60 15.09 -5.43
C ASP A 88 18.33 14.83 -4.59
N ILE A 89 18.51 14.23 -3.43
CA ILE A 89 17.40 13.87 -2.53
C ILE A 89 16.57 15.10 -2.09
N PHE A 90 17.20 16.28 -1.96
CA PHE A 90 16.51 17.50 -1.60
C PHE A 90 15.56 17.97 -2.71
N GLN A 91 15.99 17.85 -3.98
CA GLN A 91 15.13 18.16 -5.13
C GLN A 91 14.01 17.14 -5.30
N VAL A 92 14.27 15.85 -5.06
CA VAL A 92 13.21 14.82 -5.01
C VAL A 92 12.20 15.15 -3.91
N GLU A 93 12.67 15.53 -2.73
CA GLU A 93 11.79 15.90 -1.62
C GLU A 93 10.96 17.13 -1.96
N ALA A 94 11.57 18.18 -2.56
CA ALA A 94 10.86 19.36 -3.03
C ALA A 94 9.76 19.02 -4.03
N LEU A 95 10.03 18.14 -5.00
CA LEU A 95 9.04 17.66 -5.96
C LEU A 95 7.92 16.88 -5.29
N PHE A 96 8.23 15.96 -4.40
CA PHE A 96 7.23 15.08 -3.75
C PHE A 96 6.29 15.88 -2.86
N PHE A 97 6.84 16.69 -1.96
CA PHE A 97 6.04 17.54 -1.06
C PHE A 97 5.33 18.68 -1.80
N GLY A 98 5.97 19.25 -2.82
CA GLY A 98 5.39 20.29 -3.64
C GLY A 98 4.20 19.79 -4.45
N GLN A 99 4.34 18.66 -5.15
CA GLN A 99 3.23 18.03 -5.89
C GLN A 99 2.10 17.54 -4.98
N ALA A 100 2.43 17.19 -3.74
CA ALA A 100 1.44 16.88 -2.71
C ALA A 100 0.66 18.11 -2.21
N GLY A 101 1.05 19.32 -2.63
CA GLY A 101 0.46 20.59 -2.18
C GLY A 101 0.82 20.96 -0.74
N LEU A 102 1.73 20.21 -0.09
CA LEU A 102 2.10 20.41 1.32
C LEU A 102 3.09 21.57 1.53
N LEU A 103 3.63 22.13 0.45
CA LEU A 103 4.47 23.35 0.48
C LEU A 103 3.66 24.64 0.22
N ASN A 104 2.33 24.55 0.21
CA ASN A 104 1.48 25.73 0.10
C ASN A 104 1.44 26.49 1.44
N ASP A 105 1.48 27.82 1.37
CA ASP A 105 1.41 28.69 2.55
C ASP A 105 0.15 28.48 3.40
N GLU A 106 -0.97 28.07 2.80
CA GLU A 106 -2.20 27.75 3.51
C GLU A 106 -2.08 26.51 4.42
N MET A 107 -1.12 25.62 4.14
CA MET A 107 -0.96 24.35 4.87
C MET A 107 -0.08 24.47 6.11
N VAL A 108 0.77 25.50 6.17
CA VAL A 108 1.71 25.71 7.28
C VAL A 108 1.54 27.12 7.79
N LYS A 109 1.17 27.25 9.07
CA LYS A 109 1.06 28.56 9.73
C LYS A 109 2.40 29.31 9.67
N GLU A 110 2.37 30.61 9.53
CA GLU A 110 3.55 31.44 9.34
C GLU A 110 4.61 31.21 10.40
N GLU A 111 4.22 31.11 11.66
CA GLU A 111 5.10 30.85 12.80
C GLU A 111 5.78 29.48 12.80
N ARG A 112 5.32 28.56 11.94
CA ARG A 112 5.85 27.21 11.77
C ARG A 112 6.64 27.03 10.47
N ARG A 113 6.80 28.09 9.67
CA ARG A 113 7.58 28.06 8.42
C ARG A 113 9.05 28.24 8.74
N ASP A 114 9.68 27.14 9.16
CA ASP A 114 11.09 27.12 9.47
C ASP A 114 11.99 27.26 8.22
N ALA A 115 13.30 27.36 8.46
CA ALA A 115 14.28 27.53 7.38
C ALA A 115 14.27 26.36 6.39
N TYR A 116 13.95 25.14 6.84
CA TYR A 116 13.87 23.97 5.97
C TYR A 116 12.67 24.05 5.03
N PHE A 117 11.48 24.36 5.58
CA PHE A 117 10.29 24.57 4.80
C PHE A 117 10.48 25.64 3.70
N LEU A 118 11.05 26.79 4.07
CA LEU A 118 11.27 27.90 3.13
C LEU A 118 12.26 27.52 2.01
N LYS A 119 13.33 26.77 2.32
CA LYS A 119 14.27 26.26 1.32
C LYS A 119 13.58 25.30 0.36
N LEU A 120 12.81 24.34 0.90
CA LEU A 120 12.11 23.33 0.10
C LEU A 120 11.05 23.99 -0.79
N GLN A 121 10.31 24.97 -0.27
CA GLN A 121 9.32 25.73 -1.02
C GLN A 121 9.96 26.54 -2.17
N LYS A 122 11.13 27.16 -1.91
CA LYS A 122 11.89 27.89 -2.94
C LYS A 122 12.33 26.94 -4.06
N GLU A 123 12.89 25.78 -3.70
CA GLU A 123 13.32 24.77 -4.68
C GLU A 123 12.14 24.26 -5.50
N TYR A 124 11.03 23.94 -4.83
CA TYR A 124 9.83 23.52 -5.56
C TYR A 124 9.27 24.60 -6.50
N ARG A 125 9.28 25.88 -6.13
CA ARG A 125 8.86 26.98 -7.02
C ARG A 125 9.69 27.02 -8.31
N PHE A 126 11.00 26.82 -8.19
CA PHE A 126 11.89 26.72 -9.34
C PHE A 126 11.54 25.51 -10.22
N LEU A 127 11.43 24.32 -9.62
CA LEU A 127 11.09 23.08 -10.34
C LEU A 127 9.68 23.15 -10.96
N LYS A 128 8.72 23.71 -10.22
CA LYS A 128 7.35 23.95 -10.71
C LYS A 128 7.34 24.80 -11.97
N HIS A 129 8.07 25.90 -11.99
CA HIS A 129 8.19 26.76 -13.16
C HIS A 129 8.91 26.03 -14.31
N LYS A 130 10.06 25.39 -14.02
CA LYS A 130 10.88 24.68 -15.02
C LYS A 130 10.11 23.59 -15.77
N PHE A 131 9.21 22.89 -15.10
CA PHE A 131 8.47 21.76 -15.65
C PHE A 131 6.97 22.01 -15.81
N SER A 132 6.50 23.25 -15.60
CA SER A 132 5.09 23.65 -15.70
C SER A 132 4.15 22.77 -14.87
N LEU A 133 4.53 22.52 -13.59
CA LEU A 133 3.85 21.58 -12.73
C LEU A 133 2.62 22.22 -12.06
N THR A 134 1.61 21.39 -11.79
CA THR A 134 0.42 21.77 -11.00
C THR A 134 0.29 20.83 -9.82
N PRO A 135 0.40 21.32 -8.56
CA PRO A 135 0.24 20.50 -7.38
C PRO A 135 -1.20 20.03 -7.20
N MET A 136 -1.37 18.91 -6.53
CA MET A 136 -2.71 18.47 -6.13
C MET A 136 -3.29 19.36 -5.02
N ASN A 137 -4.62 19.25 -4.83
CA ASN A 137 -5.28 19.93 -3.73
C ASN A 137 -4.87 19.29 -2.38
N PRO A 138 -4.20 20.03 -1.48
CA PRO A 138 -3.73 19.49 -0.20
C PRO A 138 -4.85 19.09 0.78
N LYS A 139 -6.09 19.55 0.56
CA LYS A 139 -7.26 19.19 1.39
C LYS A 139 -7.65 17.72 1.27
N LEU A 140 -7.10 16.99 0.29
CA LEU A 140 -7.29 15.55 0.16
C LEU A 140 -6.57 14.74 1.25
N TRP A 141 -5.52 15.31 1.86
CA TRP A 141 -4.78 14.65 2.92
C TRP A 141 -5.56 14.63 4.23
N ARG A 142 -5.62 13.46 4.86
CA ARG A 142 -6.27 13.25 6.15
C ARG A 142 -5.22 13.06 7.24
N PHE A 143 -5.35 13.81 8.33
CA PHE A 143 -4.48 13.75 9.51
C PHE A 143 -5.25 13.29 10.76
N LEU A 144 -6.55 13.54 10.79
CA LEU A 144 -7.39 13.25 11.95
C LEU A 144 -7.41 11.75 12.26
N ARG A 145 -7.26 11.40 13.53
CA ARG A 145 -7.22 10.03 14.06
C ARG A 145 -6.04 9.17 13.56
N LEU A 146 -5.01 9.80 13.01
CA LEU A 146 -3.76 9.13 12.69
C LEU A 146 -2.72 9.37 13.79
N ARG A 147 -1.91 8.35 14.09
CA ARG A 147 -0.70 8.53 14.89
C ARG A 147 0.31 9.33 14.06
N PRO A 148 1.12 10.25 14.65
CA PRO A 148 2.03 11.12 13.90
C PRO A 148 2.96 10.39 12.92
N GLN A 149 3.46 9.21 13.30
CA GLN A 149 4.29 8.36 12.42
C GLN A 149 3.59 7.87 11.14
N ASN A 150 2.27 8.00 11.05
CA ASN A 150 1.45 7.65 9.89
C ASN A 150 0.98 8.90 9.13
N PHE A 151 1.44 10.09 9.51
CA PHE A 151 1.10 11.31 8.78
C PHE A 151 1.62 11.26 7.34
N PRO A 152 0.91 11.87 6.40
CA PRO A 152 1.35 11.97 5.00
C PRO A 152 2.78 12.46 4.84
N HIS A 153 3.24 13.41 5.68
CA HIS A 153 4.59 13.93 5.67
C HIS A 153 5.64 12.82 5.86
N ILE A 154 5.45 11.98 6.88
CA ILE A 154 6.38 10.88 7.17
C ILE A 154 6.36 9.84 6.05
N ARG A 155 5.18 9.52 5.54
CA ARG A 155 5.03 8.55 4.44
C ARG A 155 5.65 9.06 3.13
N LEU A 156 5.48 10.34 2.82
CA LEU A 156 6.15 10.97 1.68
C LEU A 156 7.66 10.99 1.85
N ALA A 157 8.17 11.36 3.04
CA ALA A 157 9.61 11.35 3.33
C ALA A 157 10.23 9.95 3.16
N GLN A 158 9.52 8.90 3.59
CA GLN A 158 9.93 7.51 3.36
C GLN A 158 9.93 7.16 1.87
N MET A 159 8.93 7.60 1.11
CA MET A 159 8.89 7.40 -0.34
C MET A 159 9.99 8.18 -1.08
N VAL A 160 10.33 9.39 -0.64
CA VAL A 160 11.48 10.17 -1.16
C VAL A 160 12.75 9.34 -1.08
N GLU A 161 13.01 8.74 0.07
CA GLU A 161 14.21 7.95 0.30
C GLU A 161 14.22 6.68 -0.57
N LEU A 162 13.10 5.96 -0.65
CA LEU A 162 12.97 4.78 -1.52
C LEU A 162 13.15 5.13 -3.00
N TYR A 163 12.59 6.24 -3.45
CA TYR A 163 12.71 6.70 -4.81
C TYR A 163 14.15 7.12 -5.14
N HIS A 164 14.76 7.98 -4.32
CA HIS A 164 16.13 8.43 -4.47
C HIS A 164 17.11 7.24 -4.54
N SER A 165 16.98 6.27 -3.63
CA SER A 165 17.84 5.08 -3.55
C SER A 165 17.52 3.99 -4.58
N ARG A 166 16.54 4.20 -5.47
CA ARG A 166 16.06 3.23 -6.48
C ARG A 166 15.52 1.93 -5.92
N ARG A 167 15.20 1.88 -4.62
CA ARG A 167 14.76 0.65 -3.96
C ARG A 167 13.31 0.28 -4.28
N MET A 168 12.48 1.24 -4.71
CA MET A 168 11.13 0.98 -5.15
C MET A 168 10.97 0.82 -6.67
N ASP A 169 12.07 0.78 -7.43
CA ASP A 169 12.04 0.56 -8.88
C ASP A 169 11.45 -0.81 -9.18
N PHE A 170 10.53 -0.86 -10.15
CA PHE A 170 9.81 -2.07 -10.52
C PHE A 170 10.76 -3.23 -10.83
N SER A 171 11.80 -2.97 -11.62
CA SER A 171 12.78 -3.98 -12.02
C SER A 171 13.49 -4.63 -10.84
N ARG A 172 13.74 -3.89 -9.76
CA ARG A 172 14.32 -4.43 -8.52
C ARG A 172 13.35 -5.30 -7.75
N LEU A 173 12.10 -4.86 -7.64
CA LEU A 173 11.07 -5.59 -6.91
C LEU A 173 10.74 -6.93 -7.57
N ILE A 174 10.60 -6.97 -8.91
CA ILE A 174 10.23 -8.20 -9.59
C ILE A 174 11.39 -9.21 -9.76
N ASN A 175 12.63 -8.76 -9.62
CA ASN A 175 13.82 -9.63 -9.73
C ASN A 175 14.36 -10.05 -8.35
N ALA A 176 13.82 -9.56 -7.26
CA ALA A 176 14.15 -10.04 -5.92
C ALA A 176 13.76 -11.51 -5.75
N LYS A 177 14.69 -12.31 -5.21
CA LYS A 177 14.55 -13.77 -5.13
C LYS A 177 14.01 -14.26 -3.79
N THR A 178 14.10 -13.43 -2.76
CA THR A 178 13.72 -13.82 -1.39
C THR A 178 12.89 -12.72 -0.71
N GLU A 179 12.08 -13.13 0.26
CA GLU A 179 11.37 -12.20 1.14
C GLU A 179 12.33 -11.23 1.83
N GLY A 180 13.50 -11.71 2.25
CA GLY A 180 14.54 -10.88 2.88
C GLY A 180 15.05 -9.77 1.98
N GLU A 181 15.28 -10.04 0.69
CA GLU A 181 15.63 -9.02 -0.31
C GLU A 181 14.52 -8.00 -0.48
N LEU A 182 13.27 -8.44 -0.62
CA LEU A 182 12.11 -7.56 -0.73
C LEU A 182 11.94 -6.66 0.50
N ARG A 183 12.11 -7.20 1.71
CA ARG A 183 12.11 -6.42 2.94
C ARG A 183 13.24 -5.41 3.00
N GLY A 184 14.44 -5.79 2.56
CA GLY A 184 15.59 -4.89 2.43
C GLY A 184 15.32 -3.73 1.47
N LEU A 185 14.69 -4.00 0.32
CA LEU A 185 14.28 -2.97 -0.63
C LEU A 185 13.25 -2.00 -0.02
N LEU A 186 12.30 -2.49 0.77
CA LEU A 186 11.23 -1.68 1.35
C LEU A 186 11.55 -1.10 2.73
N ASN A 187 12.74 -1.33 3.28
CA ASN A 187 13.15 -0.77 4.58
C ASN A 187 13.47 0.74 4.44
N ALA A 188 12.42 1.54 4.36
CA ALA A 188 12.52 2.98 4.20
C ALA A 188 12.79 3.70 5.52
N LYS A 189 13.65 4.71 5.47
CA LYS A 189 13.84 5.71 6.52
C LYS A 189 13.46 7.09 6.01
N VAL A 190 13.34 8.03 6.91
CA VAL A 190 13.12 9.45 6.55
C VAL A 190 14.44 10.18 6.37
N THR A 191 14.42 11.34 5.67
CA THR A 191 15.57 12.27 5.63
C THR A 191 15.78 12.92 6.99
N PRO A 192 16.98 13.46 7.29
CA PRO A 192 17.35 13.95 8.65
C PRO A 192 16.37 14.95 9.27
N TYR A 193 15.79 15.85 8.48
CA TYR A 193 14.80 16.80 8.99
C TYR A 193 13.61 16.09 9.67
N TRP A 194 13.11 15.03 9.04
CA TRP A 194 11.94 14.29 9.54
C TRP A 194 12.22 13.39 10.75
N GLU A 195 13.50 13.19 11.11
CA GLU A 195 13.83 12.52 12.37
C GLU A 195 13.36 13.35 13.58
N GLY A 196 13.44 14.68 13.49
CA GLY A 196 12.98 15.62 14.53
C GLY A 196 11.58 16.19 14.31
N HIS A 197 10.88 15.84 13.22
CA HIS A 197 9.61 16.46 12.84
C HIS A 197 8.58 15.42 12.38
N TYR A 198 7.30 15.70 12.62
CA TYR A 198 6.16 14.97 12.04
C TYR A 198 5.35 15.81 11.06
N THR A 199 5.49 17.12 11.13
CA THR A 199 4.95 18.14 10.22
C THR A 199 5.96 19.27 10.13
N PHE A 200 5.85 20.12 9.13
CA PHE A 200 6.73 21.28 9.03
C PHE A 200 6.63 22.16 10.29
N GLY A 201 7.79 22.58 10.83
CA GLY A 201 7.90 23.39 12.04
C GLY A 201 7.31 22.76 13.31
N GLY A 202 6.98 21.49 13.27
CA GLY A 202 6.47 20.74 14.43
C GLY A 202 7.55 19.89 15.05
N GLU A 203 8.39 20.47 15.90
CA GLU A 203 9.49 19.79 16.58
C GLU A 203 9.02 18.63 17.45
N SER A 204 9.78 17.56 17.46
CA SER A 204 9.59 16.38 18.30
C SER A 204 10.95 15.80 18.70
N THR A 205 10.96 14.91 19.69
CA THR A 205 12.19 14.17 20.02
C THR A 205 12.73 13.46 18.77
N ALA A 206 13.97 13.75 18.42
CA ALA A 206 14.63 13.18 17.25
C ALA A 206 14.87 11.68 17.45
N HIS A 207 14.46 10.90 16.49
CA HIS A 207 14.73 9.47 16.39
C HIS A 207 14.57 9.00 14.95
N ALA A 208 15.23 7.92 14.60
CA ALA A 208 15.09 7.33 13.28
C ALA A 208 13.65 6.82 13.08
N LYS A 209 13.00 7.28 12.02
CA LYS A 209 11.62 6.90 11.68
C LYS A 209 11.63 5.94 10.47
N PHE A 210 11.78 4.66 10.78
CA PHE A 210 11.71 3.60 9.78
C PHE A 210 10.27 3.22 9.47
N LEU A 211 10.07 2.66 8.29
CA LEU A 211 8.86 1.94 7.97
C LEU A 211 8.80 0.68 8.85
N ARG A 212 7.72 0.52 9.61
CA ARG A 212 7.57 -0.62 10.53
C ARG A 212 7.47 -1.93 9.78
N GLU A 213 7.91 -3.01 10.39
CA GLU A 213 7.87 -4.35 9.80
C GLU A 213 6.46 -4.75 9.35
N GLU A 214 5.44 -4.45 10.16
CA GLU A 214 4.05 -4.71 9.78
C GLU A 214 3.63 -3.91 8.54
N SER A 215 4.11 -2.66 8.41
CA SER A 215 3.85 -1.84 7.23
C SER A 215 4.55 -2.39 5.98
N VAL A 216 5.78 -2.88 6.13
CA VAL A 216 6.50 -3.58 5.04
C VAL A 216 5.72 -4.83 4.63
N THR A 217 5.27 -5.65 5.58
CA THR A 217 4.43 -6.82 5.30
C THR A 217 3.17 -6.45 4.53
N LEU A 218 2.48 -5.37 4.91
CA LEU A 218 1.30 -4.89 4.17
C LEU A 218 1.64 -4.44 2.74
N LEU A 219 2.81 -3.84 2.51
CA LEU A 219 3.26 -3.50 1.16
C LEU A 219 3.59 -4.75 0.34
N LEU A 220 4.20 -5.77 0.94
CA LEU A 220 4.42 -7.05 0.27
C LEU A 220 3.11 -7.70 -0.16
N ILE A 221 2.12 -7.77 0.72
CA ILE A 221 0.80 -8.37 0.47
C ILE A 221 -0.03 -7.56 -0.55
N ASN A 222 0.01 -6.23 -0.47
CA ASN A 222 -0.92 -5.38 -1.23
C ASN A 222 -0.31 -4.72 -2.47
N THR A 223 1.02 -4.79 -2.62
CA THR A 223 1.75 -4.19 -3.75
C THR A 223 2.58 -5.23 -4.48
N VAL A 224 3.55 -5.85 -3.78
CA VAL A 224 4.57 -6.68 -4.44
C VAL A 224 3.96 -7.97 -4.98
N ALA A 225 3.25 -8.76 -4.17
CA ALA A 225 2.64 -10.00 -4.62
C ALA A 225 1.66 -9.79 -5.79
N PRO A 226 0.73 -8.79 -5.74
CA PRO A 226 -0.13 -8.51 -6.90
C PRO A 226 0.63 -8.05 -8.15
N LEU A 227 1.71 -7.25 -8.01
CA LEU A 227 2.53 -6.83 -9.15
C LEU A 227 3.28 -8.00 -9.78
N LEU A 228 3.88 -8.88 -8.96
CA LEU A 228 4.53 -10.11 -9.43
C LEU A 228 3.55 -10.98 -10.21
N PHE A 229 2.38 -11.21 -9.65
CA PHE A 229 1.35 -12.05 -10.27
C PHE A 229 0.81 -11.45 -11.57
N ALA A 230 0.48 -10.15 -11.57
CA ALA A 230 0.00 -9.45 -12.77
C ALA A 230 1.06 -9.47 -13.88
N TYR A 231 2.32 -9.20 -13.54
CA TYR A 231 3.42 -9.23 -14.49
C TYR A 231 3.63 -10.64 -15.07
N GLY A 232 3.62 -11.69 -14.22
CA GLY A 232 3.70 -13.08 -14.64
C GLY A 232 2.60 -13.43 -15.63
N ARG A 233 1.35 -13.08 -15.34
CA ARG A 233 0.21 -13.30 -16.26
C ARG A 233 0.38 -12.60 -17.61
N HIS A 234 0.83 -11.35 -17.62
CA HIS A 234 1.04 -10.59 -18.85
C HIS A 234 2.16 -11.15 -19.72
N HIS A 235 3.13 -11.86 -19.13
CA HIS A 235 4.29 -12.41 -19.82
C HIS A 235 4.28 -13.92 -19.93
N PHE A 236 3.17 -14.59 -19.53
CA PHE A 236 3.04 -16.05 -19.50
C PHE A 236 4.17 -16.73 -18.69
N ASP A 237 4.61 -16.08 -17.61
CA ASP A 237 5.67 -16.52 -16.69
C ASP A 237 5.00 -17.17 -15.45
N GLU A 238 4.80 -18.50 -15.52
CA GLU A 238 4.15 -19.28 -14.46
C GLU A 238 4.97 -19.27 -13.18
N ASP A 239 6.30 -19.37 -13.27
CA ASP A 239 7.19 -19.38 -12.09
C ASP A 239 7.02 -18.08 -11.28
N ARG A 240 6.77 -16.97 -11.94
CA ARG A 240 6.54 -15.69 -11.28
C ARG A 240 5.16 -15.59 -10.65
N CYS A 241 4.17 -16.21 -11.26
CA CYS A 241 2.85 -16.32 -10.65
C CYS A 241 2.89 -17.19 -9.39
N GLU A 242 3.60 -18.32 -9.43
CA GLU A 242 3.82 -19.19 -8.28
C GLU A 242 4.59 -18.46 -7.18
N ALA A 243 5.69 -17.76 -7.52
CA ALA A 243 6.45 -16.96 -6.54
C ALA A 243 5.60 -15.91 -5.82
N ALA A 244 4.60 -15.33 -6.48
CA ALA A 244 3.66 -14.40 -5.85
C ALA A 244 2.73 -15.08 -4.84
N LEU A 245 2.27 -16.30 -5.13
CA LEU A 245 1.45 -17.12 -4.24
C LEU A 245 2.28 -17.61 -3.04
N ASP A 246 3.46 -18.14 -3.30
CA ASP A 246 4.41 -18.59 -2.29
C ASP A 246 4.75 -17.46 -1.30
N LEU A 247 4.96 -16.25 -1.83
CA LEU A 247 5.20 -15.07 -0.98
C LEU A 247 4.02 -14.84 -0.02
N LEU A 248 2.77 -14.95 -0.49
CA LEU A 248 1.59 -14.78 0.37
C LEU A 248 1.47 -15.90 1.41
N GLU A 249 1.85 -17.13 1.08
CA GLU A 249 1.81 -18.28 2.00
C GLU A 249 2.88 -18.20 3.10
N HIS A 250 4.04 -17.60 2.81
CA HIS A 250 5.13 -17.45 3.78
C HIS A 250 4.99 -16.20 4.66
N LEU A 251 4.32 -15.15 4.19
CA LEU A 251 4.13 -13.92 4.96
C LEU A 251 3.16 -14.11 6.13
N LYS A 252 3.44 -13.42 7.24
CA LYS A 252 2.53 -13.33 8.38
C LYS A 252 1.17 -12.76 7.95
N PRO A 253 0.06 -13.25 8.54
CA PRO A 253 -1.29 -12.80 8.20
C PRO A 253 -1.48 -11.31 8.50
N GLU A 254 -2.24 -10.63 7.67
CA GLU A 254 -2.69 -9.27 7.92
C GLU A 254 -3.58 -9.22 9.16
N GLN A 255 -3.21 -8.38 10.13
CA GLN A 255 -3.95 -8.21 11.37
C GLN A 255 -4.87 -6.99 11.27
N ASN A 256 -6.16 -7.24 11.08
CA ASN A 256 -7.17 -6.20 11.04
C ASN A 256 -8.45 -6.62 11.78
N PHE A 257 -9.48 -5.80 11.74
CA PHE A 257 -10.76 -6.11 12.35
C PHE A 257 -11.37 -7.40 11.77
N ILE A 258 -11.32 -7.60 10.45
CA ILE A 258 -11.92 -8.74 9.76
C ILE A 258 -11.25 -10.04 10.21
N THR A 259 -9.92 -10.12 10.15
CA THR A 259 -9.20 -11.33 10.54
C THR A 259 -9.38 -11.67 12.02
N ARG A 260 -9.43 -10.64 12.90
CA ARG A 260 -9.73 -10.87 14.32
C ARG A 260 -11.16 -11.35 14.56
N SER A 261 -12.13 -10.86 13.77
CA SER A 261 -13.51 -11.32 13.85
C SER A 261 -13.64 -12.78 13.45
N TRP A 262 -13.00 -13.19 12.34
CA TRP A 262 -12.99 -14.58 11.92
C TRP A 262 -12.27 -15.52 12.90
N ALA A 263 -11.19 -15.05 13.53
CA ALA A 263 -10.52 -15.83 14.58
C ALA A 263 -11.45 -16.11 15.77
N LYS A 264 -12.29 -15.14 16.18
CA LYS A 264 -13.34 -15.35 17.20
C LYS A 264 -14.42 -16.33 16.74
N ALA A 265 -14.67 -16.42 15.44
CA ALA A 265 -15.60 -17.36 14.83
C ALA A 265 -14.97 -18.77 14.60
N GLY A 266 -13.73 -18.99 15.02
CA GLY A 266 -13.05 -20.28 14.90
C GLY A 266 -12.19 -20.46 13.65
N ILE A 267 -12.07 -19.43 12.78
CA ILE A 267 -11.20 -19.46 11.60
C ILE A 267 -10.04 -18.49 11.81
N LYS A 268 -8.86 -19.04 12.10
CA LYS A 268 -7.65 -18.26 12.28
C LYS A 268 -6.83 -18.28 11.00
N ALA A 269 -6.45 -17.10 10.50
CA ALA A 269 -5.49 -16.98 9.40
C ALA A 269 -4.09 -17.39 9.91
N GLU A 270 -3.44 -18.32 9.24
CA GLU A 270 -2.08 -18.76 9.56
C GLU A 270 -1.03 -17.96 8.80
N ASN A 271 -1.37 -17.50 7.60
CA ASN A 271 -0.51 -16.74 6.70
C ASN A 271 -1.26 -15.61 6.00
N ALA A 272 -0.55 -14.86 5.13
CA ALA A 272 -1.15 -13.74 4.42
C ALA A 272 -2.20 -14.20 3.39
N ALA A 273 -2.04 -15.36 2.75
CA ALA A 273 -3.03 -15.90 1.81
C ALA A 273 -4.37 -16.11 2.51
N ASP A 274 -4.38 -16.77 3.68
CA ASP A 274 -5.59 -16.95 4.49
C ASP A 274 -6.22 -15.60 4.89
N SER A 275 -5.41 -14.64 5.31
CA SER A 275 -5.94 -13.32 5.68
C SER A 275 -6.57 -12.59 4.51
N GLN A 276 -6.02 -12.73 3.30
CA GLN A 276 -6.62 -12.18 2.08
C GLN A 276 -7.91 -12.92 1.69
N ALA A 277 -7.96 -14.24 1.86
CA ALA A 277 -9.17 -15.04 1.68
C ALA A 277 -10.30 -14.59 2.62
N LEU A 278 -10.00 -14.40 3.90
CA LEU A 278 -11.00 -13.95 4.89
C LEU A 278 -11.49 -12.53 4.64
N ILE A 279 -10.63 -11.65 4.11
CA ILE A 279 -11.02 -10.30 3.69
C ILE A 279 -11.94 -10.38 2.47
N CYS A 280 -11.63 -11.22 1.48
CA CYS A 280 -12.47 -11.49 0.31
C CYS A 280 -13.83 -12.02 0.74
N LEU A 281 -13.85 -13.07 1.57
CA LEU A 281 -15.06 -13.66 2.12
C LEU A 281 -15.97 -12.62 2.78
N LYS A 282 -15.41 -11.77 3.64
CA LYS A 282 -16.20 -10.73 4.32
C LYS A 282 -16.79 -9.74 3.31
N LYS A 283 -15.96 -9.19 2.43
CA LYS A 283 -16.36 -8.11 1.53
C LYS A 283 -17.28 -8.55 0.40
N ASN A 284 -16.97 -9.67 -0.23
CA ASN A 284 -17.65 -10.09 -1.47
C ASN A 284 -18.86 -10.98 -1.20
N TYR A 285 -18.88 -11.66 -0.07
CA TYR A 285 -19.93 -12.64 0.23
C TYR A 285 -20.76 -12.26 1.47
N CYS A 286 -20.09 -11.91 2.59
CA CYS A 286 -20.83 -11.63 3.82
C CYS A 286 -21.51 -10.26 3.81
N ASP A 287 -20.80 -9.20 3.39
CA ASP A 287 -21.34 -7.83 3.35
C ASP A 287 -22.43 -7.71 2.27
N THR A 288 -22.31 -8.45 1.18
CA THR A 288 -23.28 -8.50 0.09
C THR A 288 -24.41 -9.52 0.31
N LYS A 289 -24.32 -10.33 1.40
CA LYS A 289 -25.26 -11.42 1.72
C LYS A 289 -25.36 -12.49 0.63
N ASP A 290 -24.29 -12.72 -0.12
CA ASP A 290 -24.23 -13.68 -1.22
C ASP A 290 -23.92 -15.10 -0.72
N CYS A 291 -24.74 -15.59 0.21
CA CYS A 291 -24.56 -16.87 0.87
C CYS A 291 -24.73 -18.06 -0.07
N LEU A 292 -25.49 -17.91 -1.16
CA LEU A 292 -25.74 -19.00 -2.11
C LEU A 292 -24.50 -19.36 -2.94
N ARG A 293 -23.64 -18.38 -3.25
CA ARG A 293 -22.37 -18.61 -3.94
C ARG A 293 -21.20 -18.89 -2.98
N CYS A 294 -21.39 -18.68 -1.68
CA CYS A 294 -20.40 -18.97 -0.67
C CYS A 294 -20.45 -20.44 -0.24
N ARG A 295 -19.32 -21.16 -0.29
CA ARG A 295 -19.30 -22.59 0.14
C ARG A 295 -19.73 -22.75 1.61
N PHE A 296 -19.30 -21.86 2.52
CA PHE A 296 -19.73 -21.90 3.91
C PHE A 296 -21.23 -21.59 4.07
N GLY A 297 -21.74 -20.65 3.28
CA GLY A 297 -23.16 -20.33 3.24
C GLY A 297 -23.99 -21.51 2.73
N ALA A 298 -23.55 -22.16 1.64
CA ALA A 298 -24.21 -23.31 1.07
C ALA A 298 -24.26 -24.50 2.06
N GLU A 299 -23.16 -24.78 2.76
CA GLU A 299 -23.15 -25.85 3.79
C GLU A 299 -24.09 -25.55 4.96
N TYR A 300 -24.15 -24.30 5.39
CA TYR A 300 -25.11 -23.88 6.41
C TYR A 300 -26.57 -24.06 5.94
N LEU A 301 -26.89 -23.74 4.70
CA LEU A 301 -28.24 -23.85 4.16
C LEU A 301 -28.66 -25.30 3.94
N ARG A 302 -27.70 -26.22 3.66
CA ARG A 302 -27.99 -27.67 3.52
C ARG A 302 -28.30 -28.35 4.86
N GLN A 303 -27.86 -27.78 5.98
CA GLN A 303 -28.10 -28.33 7.32
C GLN A 303 -29.38 -27.83 7.96
N ARG A 304 -30.15 -27.01 7.26
CA ARG A 304 -31.45 -26.51 7.65
C ARG A 304 -32.57 -27.33 6.97
#